data_f55366772fbf41b7a764c97a3bd13d04
#
_entry.id   f55366772fbf41b7a764c97a3bd13d04
#
_cell.length_a   1.000
_cell.length_b   1.000
_cell.length_c   1.000
_cell.angle_alpha   90.00
_cell.angle_beta   90.00
_cell.angle_gamma   90.00
#
_symmetry.space_group_name_H-M   'P 1'
#
loop_
_entity.id
_entity.type
_entity.pdbx_description
1 polymer ?
#
loop_
_entity_poly.entity_id
_entity_poly.type
_entity_poly.pdbx_seq_one_letter_code
_entity_poly.pdbx_strand_id
1 'polypeptide(L)'
;MIEPVFAADPTRLLIAAAVGIILLLLLIIKFKIHPVLSLVISALFIGLGAGMPVPTLVSTVEKGAGDTLQGIVLLIGLGSLFGGILEVSGGAQCVAQTLINKFGESKAGIALGITGLVVGTTVFFEAGVVILIPLAFGLAKKTKKSTLYYVIPLLAGLATGFAFIPPSAGSVLVANMLHVDLGIMIAVGVPVGILSLLFAGILWSKFIGSRINPGLPSNIQEVREEEEANLPSFATVLCIILVPLILILCSTISAYIPGIDAVRPVLEFLGTPFVALIIAVLLAMYFLGTRQGYDGEQLKKILDRSLRPTGQILLVITGGGIIRWVLQDCGMGNIIGPALEKSGLPLVLVAFLIAALIRASVGAAVVAMTMAAGIMAAMPGVAELSPVYLAAMVCAINGGATAFSHVNDSGFWLVGSLLEMDEKMTLKSWTMMETIVGITGLVCGVVISLFA
;
A
#
# COMPACT_ATOMS: atom_id res chain seq x y z
N MET A 1 24.38 -11.33 -11.66
CA MET A 1 24.03 -10.14 -12.48
C MET A 1 23.23 -10.61 -13.68
N ILE A 2 22.05 -10.06 -13.92
CA ILE A 2 21.29 -10.34 -15.15
C ILE A 2 22.00 -9.56 -16.26
N GLU A 3 22.52 -10.25 -17.27
CA GLU A 3 23.15 -9.59 -18.41
C GLU A 3 22.11 -8.75 -19.16
N PRO A 4 22.41 -7.48 -19.48
CA PRO A 4 21.51 -6.64 -20.22
C PRO A 4 21.29 -7.21 -21.63
N VAL A 5 20.05 -7.23 -22.11
CA VAL A 5 19.71 -7.68 -23.48
C VAL A 5 20.28 -6.72 -24.53
N PHE A 6 20.46 -5.45 -24.12
CA PHE A 6 21.04 -4.40 -24.94
C PHE A 6 21.97 -3.51 -24.12
N ALA A 7 23.27 -3.50 -24.41
CA ALA A 7 24.23 -2.62 -23.74
C ALA A 7 24.20 -1.22 -24.39
N ALA A 8 23.43 -0.32 -23.79
CA ALA A 8 23.36 1.08 -24.22
C ALA A 8 24.64 1.85 -23.84
N ASP A 9 24.95 2.90 -24.60
CA ASP A 9 25.98 3.88 -24.18
C ASP A 9 25.55 4.51 -22.84
N PRO A 10 26.43 4.52 -21.82
CA PRO A 10 26.09 5.00 -20.48
C PRO A 10 25.55 6.43 -20.43
N THR A 11 26.18 7.35 -21.16
CA THR A 11 25.79 8.76 -21.17
C THR A 11 24.43 8.94 -21.84
N ARG A 12 24.23 8.27 -22.97
CA ARG A 12 22.99 8.28 -23.73
C ARG A 12 21.83 7.69 -22.90
N LEU A 13 22.06 6.58 -22.19
CA LEU A 13 21.05 5.96 -21.34
C LEU A 13 20.65 6.86 -20.15
N LEU A 14 21.63 7.47 -19.46
CA LEU A 14 21.35 8.40 -18.35
C LEU A 14 20.52 9.61 -18.83
N ILE A 15 20.86 10.18 -19.99
CA ILE A 15 20.09 11.29 -20.55
C ILE A 15 18.69 10.83 -20.94
N ALA A 16 18.55 9.68 -21.62
CA ALA A 16 17.27 9.12 -22.02
C ALA A 16 16.38 8.82 -20.82
N ALA A 17 16.92 8.25 -19.77
CA ALA A 17 16.21 7.96 -18.51
C ALA A 17 15.77 9.25 -17.81
N ALA A 18 16.66 10.23 -17.63
CA ALA A 18 16.33 11.52 -17.02
C ALA A 18 15.23 12.27 -17.80
N VAL A 19 15.38 12.38 -19.14
CA VAL A 19 14.38 13.03 -19.99
C VAL A 19 13.07 12.23 -20.01
N GLY A 20 13.13 10.90 -20.02
CA GLY A 20 11.94 10.03 -19.96
C GLY A 20 11.17 10.18 -18.65
N ILE A 21 11.84 10.32 -17.50
CA ILE A 21 11.20 10.60 -16.21
C ILE A 21 10.58 12.02 -16.23
N ILE A 22 11.28 13.03 -16.75
CA ILE A 22 10.73 14.38 -16.90
C ILE A 22 9.52 14.36 -17.81
N LEU A 23 9.58 13.62 -18.94
CA LEU A 23 8.44 13.45 -19.85
C LEU A 23 7.25 12.83 -19.14
N LEU A 24 7.45 11.76 -18.35
CA LEU A 24 6.42 11.13 -17.56
C LEU A 24 5.71 12.13 -16.63
N LEU A 25 6.48 12.92 -15.89
CA LEU A 25 5.94 13.94 -14.99
C LEU A 25 5.17 15.03 -15.77
N LEU A 26 5.69 15.47 -16.90
CA LEU A 26 5.00 16.44 -17.76
C LEU A 26 3.69 15.88 -18.31
N LEU A 27 3.67 14.64 -18.79
CA LEU A 27 2.46 13.98 -19.30
C LEU A 27 1.37 13.91 -18.24
N ILE A 28 1.72 13.53 -17.01
CA ILE A 28 0.74 13.40 -15.90
C ILE A 28 0.34 14.78 -15.37
N ILE A 29 1.30 15.63 -15.01
CA ILE A 29 1.02 16.87 -14.26
C ILE A 29 0.48 17.98 -15.18
N LYS A 30 1.17 18.25 -16.30
CA LYS A 30 0.83 19.36 -17.20
C LYS A 30 -0.24 18.98 -18.20
N PHE A 31 -0.06 17.85 -18.89
CA PHE A 31 -0.97 17.41 -19.95
C PHE A 31 -2.16 16.61 -19.46
N LYS A 32 -2.18 16.22 -18.15
CA LYS A 32 -3.27 15.44 -17.53
C LYS A 32 -3.55 14.11 -18.23
N ILE A 33 -2.55 13.52 -18.87
CA ILE A 33 -2.65 12.22 -19.52
C ILE A 33 -2.71 11.13 -18.45
N HIS A 34 -3.52 10.12 -18.69
CA HIS A 34 -3.71 9.00 -17.77
C HIS A 34 -2.37 8.34 -17.41
N PRO A 35 -2.11 8.02 -16.11
CA PRO A 35 -0.83 7.48 -15.64
C PRO A 35 -0.34 6.26 -16.42
N VAL A 36 -1.22 5.33 -16.78
CA VAL A 36 -0.89 4.12 -17.56
C VAL A 36 -0.26 4.49 -18.91
N LEU A 37 -0.89 5.38 -19.66
CA LEU A 37 -0.37 5.83 -20.97
C LEU A 37 0.95 6.58 -20.80
N SER A 38 1.04 7.43 -19.78
CA SER A 38 2.25 8.20 -19.51
C SER A 38 3.44 7.29 -19.17
N LEU A 39 3.22 6.23 -18.39
CA LEU A 39 4.23 5.23 -18.05
C LEU A 39 4.73 4.48 -19.30
N VAL A 40 3.80 3.99 -20.13
CA VAL A 40 4.17 3.25 -21.36
C VAL A 40 4.87 4.15 -22.36
N ILE A 41 4.37 5.36 -22.61
CA ILE A 41 5.02 6.34 -23.50
C ILE A 41 6.43 6.66 -23.03
N SER A 42 6.61 6.88 -21.73
CA SER A 42 7.93 7.18 -21.16
C SER A 42 8.89 6.00 -21.26
N ALA A 43 8.41 4.76 -21.03
CA ALA A 43 9.22 3.56 -21.23
C ALA A 43 9.69 3.41 -22.68
N LEU A 44 8.79 3.60 -23.64
CA LEU A 44 9.14 3.58 -25.08
C LEU A 44 10.15 4.67 -25.41
N PHE A 45 9.96 5.89 -24.89
CA PHE A 45 10.89 7.00 -25.09
C PHE A 45 12.29 6.70 -24.53
N ILE A 46 12.37 6.11 -23.32
CA ILE A 46 13.64 5.71 -22.67
C ILE A 46 14.36 4.68 -23.55
N GLY A 47 13.69 3.60 -23.95
CA GLY A 47 14.27 2.54 -24.76
C GLY A 47 14.79 3.03 -26.12
N LEU A 48 13.97 3.81 -26.85
CA LEU A 48 14.36 4.42 -28.14
C LEU A 48 15.49 5.44 -27.95
N GLY A 49 15.39 6.29 -26.94
CA GLY A 49 16.39 7.28 -26.58
C GLY A 49 17.75 6.63 -26.23
N ALA A 50 17.74 5.51 -25.54
CA ALA A 50 18.92 4.71 -25.23
C ALA A 50 19.51 4.02 -26.47
N GLY A 51 18.75 3.92 -27.57
CA GLY A 51 19.17 3.28 -28.83
C GLY A 51 18.80 1.80 -28.92
N MET A 52 17.89 1.31 -28.07
CA MET A 52 17.40 -0.06 -28.14
C MET A 52 16.71 -0.33 -29.47
N PRO A 53 17.02 -1.44 -30.16
CA PRO A 53 16.32 -1.79 -31.40
C PRO A 53 14.81 -1.99 -31.15
N VAL A 54 13.97 -1.53 -32.09
CA VAL A 54 12.52 -1.56 -31.95
C VAL A 54 11.97 -2.96 -31.64
N PRO A 55 12.39 -4.06 -32.31
CA PRO A 55 11.92 -5.39 -31.98
C PRO A 55 12.28 -5.83 -30.55
N THR A 56 13.48 -5.49 -30.08
CA THR A 56 13.93 -5.75 -28.71
C THR A 56 13.10 -4.96 -27.71
N LEU A 57 12.84 -3.67 -27.99
CA LEU A 57 12.03 -2.81 -27.13
C LEU A 57 10.61 -3.36 -26.98
N VAL A 58 9.97 -3.78 -28.08
CA VAL A 58 8.63 -4.39 -28.04
C VAL A 58 8.62 -5.63 -27.17
N SER A 59 9.57 -6.53 -27.39
CA SER A 59 9.72 -7.77 -26.58
C SER A 59 9.99 -7.49 -25.09
N THR A 60 10.81 -6.46 -24.78
CA THR A 60 11.06 -6.01 -23.40
C THR A 60 9.78 -5.46 -22.75
N VAL A 61 8.97 -4.69 -23.49
CA VAL A 61 7.68 -4.16 -23.02
C VAL A 61 6.69 -5.29 -22.71
N GLU A 62 6.54 -6.26 -23.62
CA GLU A 62 5.65 -7.41 -23.45
C GLU A 62 6.09 -8.27 -22.26
N LYS A 63 7.39 -8.57 -22.16
CA LYS A 63 7.98 -9.30 -21.04
C LYS A 63 7.77 -8.55 -19.72
N GLY A 64 8.05 -7.24 -19.71
CA GLY A 64 7.88 -6.40 -18.53
C GLY A 64 6.44 -6.37 -18.03
N ALA A 65 5.49 -6.33 -18.93
CA ALA A 65 4.06 -6.41 -18.60
C ALA A 65 3.70 -7.78 -18.01
N GLY A 66 4.12 -8.87 -18.67
CA GLY A 66 3.81 -10.24 -18.25
C GLY A 66 4.41 -10.60 -16.89
N ASP A 67 5.71 -10.41 -16.75
CA ASP A 67 6.45 -10.75 -15.51
C ASP A 67 5.94 -9.95 -14.31
N THR A 68 5.57 -8.68 -14.51
CA THR A 68 5.03 -7.85 -13.44
C THR A 68 3.66 -8.35 -12.96
N LEU A 69 2.78 -8.71 -13.89
CA LEU A 69 1.44 -9.21 -13.53
C LEU A 69 1.47 -10.62 -12.94
N GLN A 70 2.39 -11.48 -13.39
CA GLN A 70 2.47 -12.88 -12.97
C GLN A 70 2.52 -13.04 -11.45
N GLY A 71 3.28 -12.18 -10.75
CA GLY A 71 3.45 -12.29 -9.30
C GLY A 71 2.32 -11.66 -8.47
N ILE A 72 1.56 -10.72 -9.02
CA ILE A 72 0.71 -9.84 -8.21
C ILE A 72 -0.78 -9.84 -8.59
N VAL A 73 -1.15 -10.27 -9.80
CA VAL A 73 -2.54 -10.18 -10.27
C VAL A 73 -3.52 -10.93 -9.36
N LEU A 74 -3.16 -12.15 -8.94
CA LEU A 74 -3.98 -12.95 -8.03
C LEU A 74 -4.03 -12.34 -6.64
N LEU A 75 -2.90 -11.85 -6.11
CA LEU A 75 -2.84 -11.29 -4.77
C LEU A 75 -3.70 -10.03 -4.64
N ILE A 76 -3.59 -9.11 -5.59
CA ILE A 76 -4.39 -7.88 -5.59
C ILE A 76 -5.85 -8.18 -5.89
N GLY A 77 -6.15 -9.07 -6.84
CA GLY A 77 -7.51 -9.47 -7.16
C GLY A 77 -8.22 -10.13 -5.96
N LEU A 78 -7.59 -11.14 -5.35
CA LEU A 78 -8.15 -11.84 -4.18
C LEU A 78 -8.25 -10.93 -2.96
N GLY A 79 -7.26 -10.05 -2.75
CA GLY A 79 -7.31 -9.03 -1.70
C GLY A 79 -8.50 -8.08 -1.87
N SER A 80 -8.80 -7.66 -3.11
CA SER A 80 -9.99 -6.84 -3.42
C SER A 80 -11.30 -7.57 -3.15
N LEU A 81 -11.39 -8.85 -3.53
CA LEU A 81 -12.58 -9.68 -3.24
C LEU A 81 -12.80 -9.82 -1.74
N PHE A 82 -11.73 -10.09 -1.01
CA PHE A 82 -11.75 -10.20 0.44
C PHE A 82 -12.19 -8.90 1.11
N GLY A 83 -11.57 -7.78 0.74
CA GLY A 83 -11.92 -6.45 1.23
C GLY A 83 -13.37 -6.08 0.95
N GLY A 84 -13.89 -6.38 -0.25
CA GLY A 84 -15.27 -6.09 -0.63
C GLY A 84 -16.32 -6.84 0.19
N ILE A 85 -16.04 -8.10 0.57
CA ILE A 85 -16.94 -8.83 1.46
C ILE A 85 -16.92 -8.23 2.87
N LEU A 86 -15.74 -7.90 3.40
CA LEU A 86 -15.60 -7.23 4.70
C LEU A 86 -16.29 -5.88 4.74
N GLU A 87 -16.26 -5.13 3.63
CA GLU A 87 -16.94 -3.85 3.46
C GLU A 87 -18.46 -4.02 3.57
N VAL A 88 -19.05 -4.85 2.69
CA VAL A 88 -20.52 -4.96 2.58
C VAL A 88 -21.15 -5.69 3.76
N SER A 89 -20.42 -6.63 4.38
CA SER A 89 -20.91 -7.38 5.56
C SER A 89 -20.92 -6.56 6.85
N GLY A 90 -20.44 -5.32 6.85
CA GLY A 90 -20.22 -4.55 8.07
C GLY A 90 -19.07 -5.06 8.96
N GLY A 91 -18.21 -5.94 8.42
CA GLY A 91 -17.09 -6.50 9.17
C GLY A 91 -16.14 -5.42 9.70
N ALA A 92 -15.80 -4.45 8.86
CA ALA A 92 -14.95 -3.32 9.27
C ALA A 92 -15.60 -2.47 10.38
N GLN A 93 -16.90 -2.22 10.27
CA GLN A 93 -17.69 -1.49 11.27
C GLN A 93 -17.78 -2.25 12.60
N CYS A 94 -17.96 -3.58 12.53
CA CYS A 94 -17.97 -4.45 13.71
C CYS A 94 -16.66 -4.38 14.50
N VAL A 95 -15.52 -4.41 13.81
CA VAL A 95 -14.19 -4.26 14.46
C VAL A 95 -14.10 -2.91 15.17
N ALA A 96 -14.49 -1.82 14.51
CA ALA A 96 -14.46 -0.48 15.08
C ALA A 96 -15.35 -0.37 16.32
N GLN A 97 -16.61 -0.75 16.21
CA GLN A 97 -17.59 -0.64 17.28
C GLN A 97 -17.18 -1.47 18.52
N THR A 98 -16.71 -2.69 18.30
CA THR A 98 -16.26 -3.57 19.39
C THR A 98 -15.05 -2.99 20.12
N LEU A 99 -14.06 -2.49 19.37
CA LEU A 99 -12.87 -1.88 19.98
C LEU A 99 -13.22 -0.57 20.70
N ILE A 100 -14.10 0.27 20.15
CA ILE A 100 -14.57 1.48 20.83
C ILE A 100 -15.26 1.13 22.15
N ASN A 101 -16.16 0.14 22.15
CA ASN A 101 -16.88 -0.31 23.35
C ASN A 101 -15.91 -0.87 24.39
N LYS A 102 -14.89 -1.65 23.97
CA LYS A 102 -13.90 -2.26 24.86
C LYS A 102 -12.91 -1.25 25.45
N PHE A 103 -12.43 -0.30 24.67
CA PHE A 103 -11.46 0.70 25.11
C PHE A 103 -12.11 1.88 25.85
N GLY A 104 -13.41 2.10 25.63
CA GLY A 104 -14.17 3.23 26.15
C GLY A 104 -13.89 4.56 25.44
N GLU A 105 -14.71 5.57 25.72
CA GLU A 105 -14.65 6.87 25.02
C GLU A 105 -13.31 7.60 25.18
N SER A 106 -12.64 7.44 26.32
CA SER A 106 -11.35 8.10 26.58
C SER A 106 -10.23 7.63 25.65
N LYS A 107 -10.29 6.38 25.19
CA LYS A 107 -9.31 5.74 24.31
C LYS A 107 -9.88 5.41 22.93
N ALA A 108 -11.05 5.94 22.57
CA ALA A 108 -11.72 5.64 21.31
C ALA A 108 -10.87 6.04 20.07
N GLY A 109 -10.05 7.09 20.16
CA GLY A 109 -9.09 7.42 19.11
C GLY A 109 -8.06 6.29 18.87
N ILE A 110 -7.59 5.63 19.94
CA ILE A 110 -6.70 4.47 19.82
C ILE A 110 -7.45 3.29 19.17
N ALA A 111 -8.69 3.05 19.61
CA ALA A 111 -9.53 1.99 19.04
C ALA A 111 -9.74 2.18 17.54
N LEU A 112 -10.07 3.40 17.09
CA LEU A 112 -10.21 3.74 15.68
C LEU A 112 -8.89 3.59 14.91
N GLY A 113 -7.76 3.96 15.51
CA GLY A 113 -6.45 3.78 14.89
C GLY A 113 -6.11 2.29 14.68
N ILE A 114 -6.35 1.44 15.67
CA ILE A 114 -6.17 -0.01 15.56
C ILE A 114 -7.13 -0.60 14.53
N THR A 115 -8.39 -0.15 14.54
CA THR A 115 -9.36 -0.56 13.51
C THR A 115 -8.86 -0.20 12.11
N GLY A 116 -8.42 1.05 11.91
CA GLY A 116 -7.85 1.49 10.64
C GLY A 116 -6.66 0.63 10.23
N LEU A 117 -5.75 0.32 11.16
CA LEU A 117 -4.59 -0.52 10.89
C LEU A 117 -4.99 -1.93 10.41
N VAL A 118 -5.93 -2.56 11.12
CA VAL A 118 -6.41 -3.91 10.78
C VAL A 118 -7.18 -3.91 9.45
N VAL A 119 -8.12 -2.99 9.30
CA VAL A 119 -8.96 -2.89 8.09
C VAL A 119 -8.12 -2.47 6.87
N GLY A 120 -7.17 -1.58 7.03
CA GLY A 120 -6.27 -1.11 5.96
C GLY A 120 -5.36 -2.19 5.38
N THR A 121 -5.20 -3.34 6.04
CA THR A 121 -4.49 -4.48 5.45
C THR A 121 -5.28 -5.18 4.35
N THR A 122 -6.58 -4.97 4.26
CA THR A 122 -7.48 -5.75 3.38
C THR A 122 -8.44 -4.90 2.55
N VAL A 123 -8.82 -3.72 3.06
CA VAL A 123 -9.75 -2.79 2.41
C VAL A 123 -8.95 -1.63 1.81
N PHE A 124 -9.35 -1.19 0.61
CA PHE A 124 -8.76 0.02 0.02
C PHE A 124 -8.99 1.24 0.90
N PHE A 125 -8.00 2.13 0.92
CA PHE A 125 -8.00 3.31 1.77
C PHE A 125 -9.30 4.12 1.65
N GLU A 126 -9.72 4.46 0.45
CA GLU A 126 -10.91 5.29 0.20
C GLU A 126 -12.19 4.63 0.71
N ALA A 127 -12.34 3.33 0.48
CA ALA A 127 -13.50 2.57 0.96
C ALA A 127 -13.50 2.49 2.49
N GLY A 128 -12.36 2.18 3.10
CA GLY A 128 -12.21 2.16 4.57
C GLY A 128 -12.54 3.50 5.22
N VAL A 129 -12.13 4.61 4.60
CA VAL A 129 -12.46 5.96 5.07
C VAL A 129 -13.96 6.20 5.05
N VAL A 130 -14.63 5.98 3.90
CA VAL A 130 -16.07 6.24 3.74
C VAL A 130 -16.90 5.44 4.73
N ILE A 131 -16.55 4.17 4.99
CA ILE A 131 -17.29 3.27 5.89
C ILE A 131 -17.09 3.64 7.35
N LEU A 132 -15.86 3.99 7.75
CA LEU A 132 -15.50 4.12 9.16
C LEU A 132 -15.55 5.55 9.68
N ILE A 133 -15.50 6.57 8.81
CA ILE A 133 -15.46 7.98 9.23
C ILE A 133 -16.74 8.40 10.00
N PRO A 134 -17.96 7.90 9.70
CA PRO A 134 -19.16 8.22 10.47
C PRO A 134 -19.04 7.87 11.96
N LEU A 135 -18.33 6.77 12.30
CA LEU A 135 -18.07 6.40 13.69
C LEU A 135 -17.20 7.44 14.41
N ALA A 136 -16.19 7.98 13.72
CA ALA A 136 -15.35 9.04 14.26
C ALA A 136 -16.16 10.34 14.49
N PHE A 137 -17.09 10.66 13.60
CA PHE A 137 -17.99 11.80 13.76
C PHE A 137 -18.95 11.61 14.93
N GLY A 138 -19.54 10.42 15.08
CA GLY A 138 -20.41 10.08 16.22
C GLY A 138 -19.70 10.27 17.56
N LEU A 139 -18.44 9.82 17.65
CA LEU A 139 -17.59 10.01 18.85
C LEU A 139 -17.26 11.48 19.09
N ALA A 140 -16.92 12.25 18.06
CA ALA A 140 -16.66 13.69 18.18
C ALA A 140 -17.88 14.45 18.69
N LYS A 141 -19.08 14.13 18.17
CA LYS A 141 -20.38 14.69 18.61
C LYS A 141 -20.63 14.37 20.09
N LYS A 142 -20.46 13.11 20.49
CA LYS A 142 -20.72 12.63 21.85
C LYS A 142 -19.76 13.24 22.88
N THR A 143 -18.48 13.28 22.55
CA THR A 143 -17.43 13.73 23.49
C THR A 143 -17.16 15.22 23.44
N LYS A 144 -17.70 15.95 22.48
CA LYS A 144 -17.45 17.38 22.21
C LYS A 144 -15.98 17.73 21.97
N LYS A 145 -15.17 16.75 21.54
CA LYS A 145 -13.76 16.94 21.15
C LYS A 145 -13.67 17.25 19.66
N SER A 146 -12.52 17.79 19.23
CA SER A 146 -12.23 18.01 17.81
C SER A 146 -12.41 16.71 17.01
N THR A 147 -13.03 16.82 15.85
CA THR A 147 -13.21 15.72 14.90
C THR A 147 -11.87 15.08 14.51
N LEU A 148 -10.81 15.90 14.39
CA LEU A 148 -9.46 15.42 14.07
C LEU A 148 -8.87 14.49 15.14
N TYR A 149 -9.34 14.61 16.40
CA TYR A 149 -8.89 13.72 17.48
C TYR A 149 -9.24 12.25 17.22
N TYR A 150 -10.31 11.99 16.46
CA TYR A 150 -10.79 10.65 16.13
C TYR A 150 -10.49 10.24 14.69
N VAL A 151 -10.60 11.19 13.76
CA VAL A 151 -10.40 10.90 12.33
C VAL A 151 -8.92 10.66 12.02
N ILE A 152 -7.99 11.44 12.55
CA ILE A 152 -6.55 11.27 12.26
C ILE A 152 -6.03 9.89 12.65
N PRO A 153 -6.32 9.30 13.84
CA PRO A 153 -5.90 7.94 14.13
C PRO A 153 -6.47 6.89 13.17
N LEU A 154 -7.75 7.05 12.79
CA LEU A 154 -8.38 6.17 11.82
C LEU A 154 -7.69 6.20 10.47
N LEU A 155 -7.47 7.41 9.93
CA LEU A 155 -6.79 7.62 8.64
C LEU A 155 -5.35 7.11 8.67
N ALA A 156 -4.60 7.42 9.74
CA ALA A 156 -3.24 6.93 9.92
C ALA A 156 -3.19 5.40 9.99
N GLY A 157 -4.15 4.77 10.66
CA GLY A 157 -4.28 3.32 10.69
C GLY A 157 -4.50 2.73 9.31
N LEU A 158 -5.48 3.25 8.56
CA LEU A 158 -5.78 2.80 7.19
C LEU A 158 -4.57 2.96 6.26
N ALA A 159 -3.94 4.14 6.26
CA ALA A 159 -2.77 4.43 5.43
C ALA A 159 -1.59 3.52 5.78
N THR A 160 -1.34 3.31 7.05
CA THR A 160 -0.25 2.48 7.58
C THR A 160 -0.47 0.99 7.27
N GLY A 161 -1.69 0.48 7.47
CA GLY A 161 -2.07 -0.89 7.11
C GLY A 161 -1.87 -1.15 5.63
N PHE A 162 -2.31 -0.21 4.78
CA PHE A 162 -2.12 -0.27 3.34
C PHE A 162 -0.64 -0.20 2.92
N ALA A 163 0.15 0.67 3.55
CA ALA A 163 1.54 0.87 3.15
C ALA A 163 2.46 -0.27 3.58
N PHE A 164 2.32 -0.78 4.81
CA PHE A 164 3.37 -1.61 5.40
C PHE A 164 3.00 -3.07 5.65
N ILE A 165 1.71 -3.42 5.73
CA ILE A 165 1.31 -4.75 6.21
C ILE A 165 0.63 -5.56 5.09
N PRO A 166 1.25 -6.66 4.61
CA PRO A 166 0.55 -7.62 3.76
C PRO A 166 -0.73 -8.17 4.43
N PRO A 167 -1.74 -8.57 3.69
CA PRO A 167 -1.82 -8.68 2.24
C PRO A 167 -2.31 -7.43 1.50
N SER A 168 -2.09 -6.23 2.04
CA SER A 168 -2.48 -4.99 1.37
C SER A 168 -1.84 -4.85 -0.01
N ALA A 169 -2.55 -4.22 -0.94
CA ALA A 169 -2.05 -4.02 -2.30
C ALA A 169 -0.74 -3.22 -2.34
N GLY A 170 -0.59 -2.22 -1.47
CA GLY A 170 0.61 -1.38 -1.43
C GLY A 170 1.86 -2.14 -0.98
N SER A 171 1.76 -2.90 0.12
CA SER A 171 2.91 -3.66 0.64
C SER A 171 3.28 -4.84 -0.27
N VAL A 172 2.28 -5.57 -0.78
CA VAL A 172 2.48 -6.72 -1.69
C VAL A 172 3.13 -6.29 -2.99
N LEU A 173 2.71 -5.17 -3.55
CA LEU A 173 3.25 -4.63 -4.78
C LEU A 173 4.77 -4.44 -4.72
N VAL A 174 5.26 -3.68 -3.75
CA VAL A 174 6.67 -3.34 -3.62
C VAL A 174 7.48 -4.56 -3.17
N ALA A 175 6.96 -5.37 -2.24
CA ALA A 175 7.59 -6.60 -1.80
C ALA A 175 7.80 -7.59 -2.97
N ASN A 176 6.81 -7.74 -3.85
CA ASN A 176 6.92 -8.59 -5.03
C ASN A 176 7.97 -8.06 -6.02
N MET A 177 7.97 -6.76 -6.31
CA MET A 177 8.93 -6.15 -7.24
C MET A 177 10.39 -6.27 -6.76
N LEU A 178 10.61 -6.30 -5.44
CA LEU A 178 11.91 -6.50 -4.82
C LEU A 178 12.18 -7.96 -4.41
N HIS A 179 11.28 -8.89 -4.77
CA HIS A 179 11.36 -10.32 -4.44
C HIS A 179 11.49 -10.61 -2.93
N VAL A 180 10.78 -9.84 -2.10
CA VAL A 180 10.72 -10.04 -0.65
C VAL A 180 9.64 -11.06 -0.30
N ASP A 181 9.99 -12.06 0.52
CA ASP A 181 9.03 -12.98 1.10
C ASP A 181 7.98 -12.24 1.93
N LEU A 182 6.69 -12.55 1.73
CA LEU A 182 5.61 -11.82 2.39
C LEU A 182 5.54 -12.08 3.90
N GLY A 183 6.03 -13.23 4.39
CA GLY A 183 6.11 -13.47 5.83
C GLY A 183 7.20 -12.61 6.48
N ILE A 184 8.35 -12.44 5.84
CA ILE A 184 9.38 -11.49 6.27
C ILE A 184 8.81 -10.06 6.23
N MET A 185 8.07 -9.71 5.17
CA MET A 185 7.43 -8.40 5.08
C MET A 185 6.39 -8.19 6.19
N ILE A 186 5.62 -9.20 6.59
CA ILE A 186 4.70 -9.11 7.73
C ILE A 186 5.49 -8.88 9.03
N ALA A 187 6.56 -9.66 9.25
CA ALA A 187 7.37 -9.55 10.46
C ALA A 187 8.03 -8.18 10.63
N VAL A 188 8.42 -7.53 9.53
CA VAL A 188 8.99 -6.18 9.51
C VAL A 188 7.89 -5.12 9.49
N GLY A 189 6.88 -5.28 8.65
CA GLY A 189 5.85 -4.28 8.41
C GLY A 189 4.90 -4.05 9.59
N VAL A 190 4.58 -5.10 10.38
CA VAL A 190 3.71 -4.96 11.56
C VAL A 190 4.33 -4.04 12.62
N PRO A 191 5.59 -4.22 13.06
CA PRO A 191 6.24 -3.26 13.96
C PRO A 191 6.32 -1.84 13.41
N VAL A 192 6.69 -1.69 12.13
CA VAL A 192 6.73 -0.37 11.46
C VAL A 192 5.35 0.26 11.45
N GLY A 193 4.31 -0.53 11.16
CA GLY A 193 2.92 -0.09 11.16
C GLY A 193 2.45 0.39 12.53
N ILE A 194 2.76 -0.36 13.58
CA ILE A 194 2.41 0.02 14.97
C ILE A 194 3.10 1.33 15.37
N LEU A 195 4.38 1.49 15.04
CA LEU A 195 5.12 2.73 15.32
C LEU A 195 4.56 3.91 14.52
N SER A 196 4.24 3.71 13.24
CA SER A 196 3.63 4.74 12.39
C SER A 196 2.27 5.17 12.93
N LEU A 197 1.42 4.22 13.33
CA LEU A 197 0.14 4.53 13.98
C LEU A 197 0.33 5.30 15.30
N LEU A 198 1.33 4.94 16.09
CA LEU A 198 1.63 5.65 17.34
C LEU A 198 1.98 7.13 17.06
N PHE A 199 2.93 7.39 16.16
CA PHE A 199 3.40 8.75 15.90
C PHE A 199 2.41 9.56 15.06
N ALA A 200 2.00 9.05 13.90
CA ALA A 200 1.13 9.75 12.96
C ALA A 200 -0.34 9.74 13.38
N GLY A 201 -0.80 8.67 13.99
CA GLY A 201 -2.18 8.53 14.44
C GLY A 201 -2.38 9.14 15.83
N ILE A 202 -1.81 8.49 16.85
CA ILE A 202 -2.17 8.77 18.25
C ILE A 202 -1.54 10.06 18.78
N LEU A 203 -0.23 10.25 18.57
CA LEU A 203 0.45 11.44 19.07
C LEU A 203 0.10 12.69 18.24
N TRP A 204 0.11 12.56 16.92
CA TRP A 204 -0.24 13.66 16.04
C TRP A 204 -1.69 14.11 16.21
N SER A 205 -2.66 13.20 16.36
CA SER A 205 -4.07 13.57 16.57
C SER A 205 -4.29 14.38 17.83
N LYS A 206 -3.59 14.07 18.92
CA LYS A 206 -3.66 14.85 20.15
C LYS A 206 -3.12 16.26 19.95
N PHE A 207 -2.01 16.39 19.21
CA PHE A 207 -1.40 17.68 18.94
C PHE A 207 -2.26 18.54 18.00
N ILE A 208 -2.70 17.99 16.86
CA ILE A 208 -3.45 18.75 15.87
C ILE A 208 -4.89 18.99 16.29
N GLY A 209 -5.54 18.01 16.92
CA GLY A 209 -6.91 18.10 17.42
C GLY A 209 -7.07 19.10 18.58
N SER A 210 -5.99 19.44 19.31
CA SER A 210 -6.02 20.53 20.30
C SER A 210 -5.90 21.92 19.66
N ARG A 211 -5.48 22.02 18.40
CA ARG A 211 -5.19 23.29 17.70
C ARG A 211 -6.16 23.62 16.59
N ILE A 212 -6.71 22.59 15.96
CA ILE A 212 -7.65 22.73 14.84
C ILE A 212 -8.90 21.90 15.15
N ASN A 213 -10.04 22.53 14.99
CA ASN A 213 -11.33 21.85 15.05
C ASN A 213 -12.15 22.28 13.83
N PRO A 214 -12.25 21.44 12.80
CA PRO A 214 -13.08 21.74 11.63
C PRO A 214 -14.59 21.78 11.96
N GLY A 215 -14.96 21.29 13.14
CA GLY A 215 -16.37 21.09 13.47
C GLY A 215 -16.86 19.73 13.01
N LEU A 216 -18.18 19.55 13.06
CA LEU A 216 -18.86 18.40 12.48
C LEU A 216 -19.36 18.80 11.10
N PRO A 217 -19.20 17.95 10.08
CA PRO A 217 -19.74 18.21 8.74
C PRO A 217 -21.27 18.44 8.76
N SER A 218 -21.74 19.26 7.83
CA SER A 218 -23.17 19.64 7.76
C SER A 218 -24.10 18.47 7.44
N ASN A 219 -23.60 17.46 6.71
CA ASN A 219 -24.35 16.29 6.24
C ASN A 219 -23.86 14.99 6.92
N ILE A 220 -23.90 14.94 8.26
CA ILE A 220 -23.58 13.68 8.95
C ILE A 220 -24.69 12.67 8.67
N GLN A 221 -24.37 11.58 7.97
CA GLN A 221 -25.19 10.39 7.99
C GLN A 221 -25.05 9.76 9.38
N GLU A 222 -26.10 9.82 10.17
CA GLU A 222 -26.15 9.08 11.44
C GLU A 222 -26.17 7.59 11.11
N VAL A 223 -25.27 6.83 11.71
CA VAL A 223 -25.33 5.36 11.67
C VAL A 223 -26.67 4.97 12.24
N ARG A 224 -27.52 4.33 11.44
CA ARG A 224 -28.85 3.92 11.91
C ARG A 224 -28.67 2.79 12.92
N GLU A 225 -29.39 2.86 14.03
CA GLU A 225 -29.40 1.79 15.05
C GLU A 225 -29.78 0.41 14.45
N GLU A 226 -30.57 0.40 13.38
CA GLU A 226 -30.93 -0.81 12.62
C GLU A 226 -29.72 -1.47 11.91
N GLU A 227 -28.70 -0.70 11.51
CA GLU A 227 -27.47 -1.22 10.90
C GLU A 227 -26.55 -1.85 11.95
N GLU A 228 -26.61 -1.41 13.22
CA GLU A 228 -25.84 -2.00 14.32
C GLU A 228 -26.37 -3.38 14.75
N ALA A 229 -27.68 -3.63 14.58
CA ALA A 229 -28.33 -4.86 15.04
C ALA A 229 -27.92 -6.12 14.26
N ASN A 230 -27.35 -5.98 13.05
CA ASN A 230 -27.02 -7.08 12.14
C ASN A 230 -25.51 -7.24 11.88
N LEU A 231 -24.65 -6.63 12.71
CA LEU A 231 -23.20 -6.77 12.52
C LEU A 231 -22.72 -8.20 12.82
N PRO A 232 -21.73 -8.70 12.07
CA PRO A 232 -21.14 -10.01 12.32
C PRO A 232 -20.40 -10.05 13.67
N SER A 233 -20.14 -11.24 14.19
CA SER A 233 -19.36 -11.40 15.42
C SER A 233 -17.93 -10.90 15.25
N PHE A 234 -17.45 -10.08 16.20
CA PHE A 234 -16.07 -9.58 16.21
C PHE A 234 -15.03 -10.69 16.10
N ALA A 235 -15.21 -11.77 16.86
CA ALA A 235 -14.28 -12.90 16.82
C ALA A 235 -14.22 -13.54 15.43
N THR A 236 -15.37 -13.71 14.76
CA THR A 236 -15.44 -14.24 13.41
C THR A 236 -14.70 -13.35 12.42
N VAL A 237 -14.98 -12.04 12.45
CA VAL A 237 -14.31 -11.07 11.55
C VAL A 237 -12.81 -11.07 11.77
N LEU A 238 -12.36 -10.96 13.03
CA LEU A 238 -10.95 -10.91 13.36
C LEU A 238 -10.23 -12.22 12.95
N CYS A 239 -10.81 -13.38 13.25
CA CYS A 239 -10.25 -14.67 12.83
C CYS A 239 -10.08 -14.71 11.31
N ILE A 240 -11.09 -14.32 10.53
CA ILE A 240 -11.03 -14.34 9.06
C ILE A 240 -9.94 -13.39 8.53
N ILE A 241 -9.79 -12.20 9.10
CA ILE A 241 -8.72 -11.24 8.73
C ILE A 241 -7.33 -11.82 9.05
N LEU A 242 -7.19 -12.52 10.16
CA LEU A 242 -5.90 -13.07 10.60
C LEU A 242 -5.50 -14.36 9.86
N VAL A 243 -6.45 -15.09 9.27
CA VAL A 243 -6.16 -16.37 8.57
C VAL A 243 -5.05 -16.24 7.54
N PRO A 244 -5.09 -15.34 6.53
CA PRO A 244 -4.02 -15.26 5.55
C PRO A 244 -2.68 -14.87 6.17
N LEU A 245 -2.68 -13.96 7.15
CA LEU A 245 -1.47 -13.56 7.85
C LEU A 245 -0.81 -14.75 8.58
N ILE A 246 -1.62 -15.51 9.33
CA ILE A 246 -1.15 -16.67 10.10
C ILE A 246 -0.63 -17.76 9.15
N LEU A 247 -1.35 -18.07 8.08
CA LEU A 247 -0.94 -19.09 7.12
C LEU A 247 0.39 -18.74 6.45
N ILE A 248 0.56 -17.49 6.00
CA ILE A 248 1.80 -16.99 5.39
C ILE A 248 2.95 -17.05 6.40
N LEU A 249 2.74 -16.58 7.64
CA LEU A 249 3.75 -16.65 8.68
C LEU A 249 4.13 -18.08 9.04
N CYS A 250 3.16 -18.99 9.15
CA CYS A 250 3.42 -20.41 9.41
C CYS A 250 4.28 -21.05 8.30
N SER A 251 4.02 -20.71 7.04
CA SER A 251 4.84 -21.16 5.91
C SER A 251 6.28 -20.65 6.05
N THR A 252 6.46 -19.34 6.22
CA THR A 252 7.78 -18.73 6.35
C THR A 252 8.56 -19.29 7.54
N ILE A 253 7.94 -19.43 8.70
CA ILE A 253 8.57 -19.98 9.91
C ILE A 253 8.92 -21.45 9.72
N SER A 254 8.09 -22.22 9.01
CA SER A 254 8.31 -23.67 8.79
C SER A 254 9.65 -23.96 8.11
N ALA A 255 10.16 -23.04 7.31
CA ALA A 255 11.47 -23.17 6.66
C ALA A 255 12.64 -23.23 7.65
N TYR A 256 12.47 -22.66 8.85
CA TYR A 256 13.51 -22.59 9.88
C TYR A 256 13.36 -23.63 11.00
N ILE A 257 12.29 -24.44 11.00
CA ILE A 257 12.04 -25.46 12.02
C ILE A 257 12.60 -26.81 11.52
N PRO A 258 13.59 -27.42 12.19
CA PRO A 258 14.05 -28.76 11.83
C PRO A 258 13.04 -29.83 12.27
N GLY A 259 12.99 -30.94 11.51
CA GLY A 259 12.22 -32.12 11.89
C GLY A 259 10.73 -32.11 11.55
N ILE A 260 10.24 -31.11 10.81
CA ILE A 260 8.85 -31.03 10.33
C ILE A 260 8.68 -31.34 8.83
N ASP A 261 9.66 -32.08 8.25
CA ASP A 261 9.73 -32.30 6.80
C ASP A 261 8.47 -32.94 6.20
N ALA A 262 7.77 -33.78 6.98
CA ALA A 262 6.51 -34.40 6.55
C ALA A 262 5.33 -33.42 6.45
N VAL A 263 5.32 -32.34 7.26
CA VAL A 263 4.23 -31.38 7.33
C VAL A 263 4.56 -30.10 6.53
N ARG A 264 5.86 -29.82 6.34
CA ARG A 264 6.34 -28.62 5.66
C ARG A 264 5.68 -28.38 4.29
N PRO A 265 5.54 -29.35 3.36
CA PRO A 265 4.90 -29.11 2.07
C PRO A 265 3.44 -28.64 2.19
N VAL A 266 2.72 -29.12 3.20
CA VAL A 266 1.34 -28.70 3.46
C VAL A 266 1.31 -27.27 3.97
N LEU A 267 2.22 -26.89 4.88
CA LEU A 267 2.31 -25.52 5.40
C LEU A 267 2.73 -24.54 4.29
N GLU A 268 3.69 -24.93 3.45
CA GLU A 268 4.12 -24.13 2.29
C GLU A 268 2.98 -23.93 1.30
N PHE A 269 2.20 -24.97 0.98
CA PHE A 269 1.05 -24.85 0.11
C PHE A 269 -0.05 -23.95 0.69
N LEU A 270 -0.46 -24.18 1.95
CA LEU A 270 -1.51 -23.39 2.59
C LEU A 270 -1.09 -21.93 2.84
N GLY A 271 0.20 -21.71 3.11
CA GLY A 271 0.78 -20.39 3.32
C GLY A 271 1.25 -19.70 2.03
N THR A 272 1.12 -20.37 0.87
CA THR A 272 1.31 -19.67 -0.41
C THR A 272 0.32 -18.49 -0.48
N PRO A 273 0.78 -17.25 -0.70
CA PRO A 273 -0.04 -16.06 -0.45
C PRO A 273 -1.40 -16.04 -1.16
N PHE A 274 -1.46 -16.48 -2.43
CA PHE A 274 -2.74 -16.53 -3.14
C PHE A 274 -3.65 -17.67 -2.62
N VAL A 275 -3.10 -18.81 -2.13
CA VAL A 275 -3.87 -19.88 -1.52
C VAL A 275 -4.47 -19.43 -0.19
N ALA A 276 -3.67 -18.79 0.65
CA ALA A 276 -4.10 -18.20 1.92
C ALA A 276 -5.23 -17.18 1.73
N LEU A 277 -5.14 -16.34 0.68
CA LEU A 277 -6.19 -15.38 0.33
C LEU A 277 -7.45 -16.08 -0.22
N ILE A 278 -7.33 -17.13 -1.03
CA ILE A 278 -8.52 -17.93 -1.46
C ILE A 278 -9.24 -18.48 -0.24
N ILE A 279 -8.53 -19.07 0.71
CA ILE A 279 -9.11 -19.57 1.96
C ILE A 279 -9.84 -18.46 2.70
N ALA A 280 -9.21 -17.28 2.85
CA ALA A 280 -9.82 -16.13 3.51
C ALA A 280 -11.10 -15.65 2.80
N VAL A 281 -11.08 -15.56 1.46
CA VAL A 281 -12.27 -15.19 0.65
C VAL A 281 -13.40 -16.19 0.85
N LEU A 282 -13.12 -17.50 0.77
CA LEU A 282 -14.13 -18.54 0.96
C LEU A 282 -14.73 -18.51 2.38
N LEU A 283 -13.90 -18.34 3.40
CA LEU A 283 -14.36 -18.15 4.78
C LEU A 283 -15.22 -16.89 4.93
N ALA A 284 -14.80 -15.78 4.34
CA ALA A 284 -15.56 -14.53 4.35
C ALA A 284 -16.91 -14.71 3.62
N MET A 285 -16.93 -15.33 2.44
CA MET A 285 -18.17 -15.61 1.71
C MET A 285 -19.15 -16.45 2.54
N TYR A 286 -18.65 -17.45 3.26
CA TYR A 286 -19.49 -18.30 4.08
C TYR A 286 -19.96 -17.62 5.35
N PHE A 287 -19.02 -17.11 6.20
CA PHE A 287 -19.35 -16.60 7.51
C PHE A 287 -19.89 -15.16 7.50
N LEU A 288 -19.41 -14.31 6.59
CA LEU A 288 -19.80 -12.92 6.47
C LEU A 288 -20.78 -12.68 5.31
N GLY A 289 -20.95 -13.65 4.43
CA GLY A 289 -21.88 -13.62 3.33
C GLY A 289 -23.10 -14.51 3.60
N THR A 290 -23.00 -15.80 3.28
CA THR A 290 -24.16 -16.73 3.32
C THR A 290 -24.82 -16.80 4.71
N ARG A 291 -24.04 -16.85 5.78
CA ARG A 291 -24.59 -16.85 7.16
C ARG A 291 -25.25 -15.55 7.57
N GLN A 292 -24.93 -14.44 6.89
CA GLN A 292 -25.57 -13.13 7.07
C GLN A 292 -26.81 -12.95 6.16
N GLY A 293 -27.20 -13.99 5.41
CA GLY A 293 -28.39 -13.98 4.57
C GLY A 293 -28.18 -13.54 3.12
N TYR A 294 -26.94 -13.32 2.69
CA TYR A 294 -26.65 -13.03 1.28
C TYR A 294 -26.76 -14.30 0.45
N ASP A 295 -27.51 -14.24 -0.63
CA ASP A 295 -27.57 -15.33 -1.62
C ASP A 295 -26.36 -15.31 -2.58
N GLY A 296 -26.23 -16.37 -3.39
CA GLY A 296 -25.09 -16.52 -4.30
C GLY A 296 -25.02 -15.42 -5.38
N GLU A 297 -26.17 -14.89 -5.84
CA GLU A 297 -26.20 -13.79 -6.83
C GLU A 297 -25.76 -12.45 -6.20
N GLN A 298 -26.19 -12.20 -4.97
CA GLN A 298 -25.77 -11.02 -4.23
C GLN A 298 -24.26 -11.04 -3.96
N LEU A 299 -23.74 -12.19 -3.49
CA LEU A 299 -22.31 -12.36 -3.28
C LEU A 299 -21.51 -12.15 -4.57
N LYS A 300 -21.98 -12.73 -5.69
CA LYS A 300 -21.36 -12.51 -6.99
C LYS A 300 -21.32 -11.04 -7.38
N LYS A 301 -22.39 -10.30 -7.20
CA LYS A 301 -22.45 -8.84 -7.48
C LYS A 301 -21.49 -8.05 -6.60
N ILE A 302 -21.35 -8.42 -5.32
CA ILE A 302 -20.39 -7.80 -4.40
C ILE A 302 -18.96 -8.03 -4.92
N LEU A 303 -18.61 -9.27 -5.26
CA LEU A 303 -17.31 -9.63 -5.78
C LEU A 303 -16.98 -8.90 -7.09
N ASP A 304 -17.93 -8.86 -8.05
CA ASP A 304 -17.78 -8.15 -9.32
C ASP A 304 -17.55 -6.64 -9.12
N ARG A 305 -18.26 -6.04 -8.16
CA ARG A 305 -18.08 -4.62 -7.81
C ARG A 305 -16.71 -4.36 -7.20
N SER A 306 -16.22 -5.25 -6.35
CA SER A 306 -14.93 -5.10 -5.64
C SER A 306 -13.73 -5.18 -6.59
N LEU A 307 -13.86 -5.86 -7.73
CA LEU A 307 -12.80 -5.96 -8.74
C LEU A 307 -12.66 -4.73 -9.64
N ARG A 308 -13.64 -3.82 -9.70
CA ARG A 308 -13.61 -2.66 -10.60
C ARG A 308 -12.41 -1.73 -10.36
N PRO A 309 -12.06 -1.34 -9.11
CA PRO A 309 -10.88 -0.51 -8.86
C PRO A 309 -9.57 -1.24 -9.18
N THR A 310 -9.55 -2.57 -9.04
CA THR A 310 -8.37 -3.41 -9.22
C THR A 310 -7.78 -3.32 -10.62
N GLY A 311 -8.62 -3.22 -11.65
CA GLY A 311 -8.15 -3.12 -13.05
C GLY A 311 -7.25 -1.91 -13.29
N GLN A 312 -7.61 -0.74 -12.75
CA GLN A 312 -6.79 0.47 -12.88
C GLN A 312 -5.44 0.30 -12.14
N ILE A 313 -5.47 -0.27 -10.93
CA ILE A 313 -4.26 -0.50 -10.13
C ILE A 313 -3.31 -1.44 -10.89
N LEU A 314 -3.80 -2.57 -11.39
CA LEU A 314 -3.01 -3.53 -12.14
C LEU A 314 -2.37 -2.92 -13.39
N LEU A 315 -3.09 -2.09 -14.15
CA LEU A 315 -2.54 -1.41 -15.33
C LEU A 315 -1.45 -0.40 -14.96
N VAL A 316 -1.59 0.36 -13.87
CA VAL A 316 -0.55 1.28 -13.39
C VAL A 316 0.70 0.50 -12.99
N ILE A 317 0.54 -0.59 -12.25
CA ILE A 317 1.63 -1.47 -11.83
C ILE A 317 2.36 -2.04 -13.05
N THR A 318 1.61 -2.50 -14.05
CA THR A 318 2.17 -2.98 -15.33
C THR A 318 3.02 -1.92 -16.00
N GLY A 319 2.54 -0.67 -16.08
CA GLY A 319 3.29 0.44 -16.65
C GLY A 319 4.62 0.71 -15.93
N GLY A 320 4.63 0.65 -14.60
CA GLY A 320 5.86 0.78 -13.80
C GLY A 320 6.83 -0.39 -14.01
N GLY A 321 6.30 -1.61 -14.11
CA GLY A 321 7.07 -2.80 -14.44
C GLY A 321 7.72 -2.75 -15.82
N ILE A 322 7.03 -2.21 -16.81
CA ILE A 322 7.58 -1.97 -18.16
C ILE A 322 8.78 -1.01 -18.08
N ILE A 323 8.68 0.11 -17.37
CA ILE A 323 9.82 1.03 -17.18
C ILE A 323 11.00 0.31 -16.53
N ARG A 324 10.76 -0.48 -15.48
CA ARG A 324 11.79 -1.30 -14.82
C ARG A 324 12.56 -2.16 -15.82
N TRP A 325 11.82 -2.94 -16.63
CA TRP A 325 12.42 -3.86 -17.60
C TRP A 325 13.19 -3.14 -18.70
N VAL A 326 12.66 -2.02 -19.22
CA VAL A 326 13.39 -1.20 -20.22
C VAL A 326 14.69 -0.66 -19.64
N LEU A 327 14.69 -0.12 -18.42
CA LEU A 327 15.90 0.36 -17.75
C LEU A 327 16.91 -0.78 -17.51
N GLN A 328 16.43 -1.93 -17.05
CA GLN A 328 17.25 -3.11 -16.78
C GLN A 328 17.89 -3.66 -18.06
N ASP A 329 17.11 -3.85 -19.11
CA ASP A 329 17.57 -4.41 -20.38
C ASP A 329 18.49 -3.44 -21.14
N CYS A 330 18.39 -2.12 -20.88
CA CYS A 330 19.35 -1.12 -21.36
C CYS A 330 20.67 -1.09 -20.56
N GLY A 331 20.80 -1.83 -19.46
CA GLY A 331 22.02 -1.88 -18.66
C GLY A 331 22.15 -0.73 -17.63
N MET A 332 21.05 -0.07 -17.26
CA MET A 332 21.04 1.02 -16.25
C MET A 332 21.72 0.59 -14.95
N GLY A 333 21.53 -0.66 -14.58
CA GLY A 333 22.14 -1.25 -13.40
C GLY A 333 23.67 -1.09 -13.35
N ASN A 334 24.35 -1.33 -14.45
CA ASN A 334 25.81 -1.24 -14.54
C ASN A 334 26.36 0.19 -14.42
N ILE A 335 25.49 1.19 -14.57
CA ILE A 335 25.85 2.62 -14.51
C ILE A 335 25.62 3.17 -13.10
N ILE A 336 24.46 2.86 -12.50
CA ILE A 336 24.05 3.44 -11.22
C ILE A 336 24.79 2.77 -10.05
N GLY A 337 25.10 1.46 -10.12
CA GLY A 337 25.75 0.73 -9.04
C GLY A 337 27.06 1.39 -8.55
N PRO A 338 28.05 1.59 -9.43
CA PRO A 338 29.30 2.23 -9.06
C PRO A 338 29.16 3.68 -8.59
N ALA A 339 28.14 4.40 -9.08
CA ALA A 339 27.86 5.78 -8.63
C ALA A 339 27.29 5.82 -7.20
N LEU A 340 26.43 4.85 -6.85
CA LEU A 340 25.89 4.71 -5.50
C LEU A 340 26.94 4.26 -4.49
N GLU A 341 27.77 3.29 -4.83
CA GLU A 341 28.89 2.88 -3.98
C GLU A 341 29.81 4.05 -3.61
N LYS A 342 30.07 4.94 -4.59
CA LYS A 342 30.86 6.16 -4.36
C LYS A 342 30.14 7.22 -3.55
N SER A 343 28.81 7.26 -3.58
CA SER A 343 28.01 8.29 -2.88
C SER A 343 27.98 8.11 -1.37
N GLY A 344 28.19 6.89 -0.87
CA GLY A 344 28.08 6.53 0.55
C GLY A 344 26.65 6.67 1.14
N LEU A 345 25.64 6.94 0.32
CA LEU A 345 24.26 7.05 0.78
C LEU A 345 23.64 5.67 0.99
N PRO A 346 22.96 5.42 2.14
CA PRO A 346 22.22 4.18 2.33
C PRO A 346 21.13 4.01 1.26
N LEU A 347 21.07 2.83 0.63
CA LEU A 347 20.07 2.54 -0.42
C LEU A 347 18.63 2.74 0.07
N VAL A 348 18.37 2.47 1.34
CA VAL A 348 17.06 2.71 1.98
C VAL A 348 16.67 4.19 1.94
N LEU A 349 17.62 5.10 2.16
CA LEU A 349 17.38 6.55 2.05
C LEU A 349 17.14 6.97 0.59
N VAL A 350 17.92 6.44 -0.35
CA VAL A 350 17.74 6.71 -1.78
C VAL A 350 16.36 6.24 -2.24
N ALA A 351 15.94 5.05 -1.84
CA ALA A 351 14.64 4.48 -2.13
C ALA A 351 13.49 5.36 -1.64
N PHE A 352 13.57 5.85 -0.41
CA PHE A 352 12.60 6.80 0.15
C PHE A 352 12.55 8.10 -0.64
N LEU A 353 13.70 8.72 -0.93
CA LEU A 353 13.77 10.01 -1.63
C LEU A 353 13.19 9.92 -3.04
N ILE A 354 13.48 8.84 -3.78
CA ILE A 354 12.89 8.60 -5.10
C ILE A 354 11.37 8.50 -4.99
N ALA A 355 10.86 7.67 -4.08
CA ALA A 355 9.42 7.50 -3.88
C ALA A 355 8.74 8.81 -3.47
N ALA A 356 9.32 9.56 -2.54
CA ALA A 356 8.80 10.83 -2.04
C ALA A 356 8.77 11.92 -3.13
N LEU A 357 9.81 12.00 -3.96
CA LEU A 357 9.86 12.94 -5.08
C LEU A 357 8.77 12.63 -6.12
N ILE A 358 8.59 11.36 -6.46
CA ILE A 358 7.53 10.93 -7.39
C ILE A 358 6.15 11.20 -6.76
N ARG A 359 5.96 10.87 -5.49
CA ARG A 359 4.72 11.14 -4.75
C ARG A 359 4.35 12.61 -4.78
N ALA A 360 5.29 13.48 -4.42
CA ALA A 360 5.08 14.93 -4.43
C ALA A 360 4.77 15.47 -5.83
N SER A 361 5.27 14.83 -6.87
CA SER A 361 5.06 15.26 -8.25
C SER A 361 3.74 14.75 -8.85
N VAL A 362 3.45 13.44 -8.67
CA VAL A 362 2.33 12.74 -9.35
C VAL A 362 1.07 12.69 -8.50
N GLY A 363 1.20 12.64 -7.19
CA GLY A 363 0.08 12.58 -6.24
C GLY A 363 -0.48 11.19 -5.97
N ALA A 364 -0.24 10.19 -6.81
CA ALA A 364 -0.75 8.84 -6.64
C ALA A 364 0.26 7.92 -5.94
N ALA A 365 -0.10 7.40 -4.75
CA ALA A 365 0.79 6.55 -3.95
C ALA A 365 1.22 5.28 -4.70
N VAL A 366 0.29 4.58 -5.35
CA VAL A 366 0.59 3.34 -6.10
C VAL A 366 1.56 3.60 -7.24
N VAL A 367 1.45 4.74 -7.94
CA VAL A 367 2.39 5.14 -9.00
C VAL A 367 3.79 5.36 -8.41
N ALA A 368 3.87 6.09 -7.29
CA ALA A 368 5.14 6.36 -6.62
C ALA A 368 5.80 5.06 -6.11
N MET A 369 5.03 4.16 -5.50
CA MET A 369 5.47 2.83 -5.06
C MET A 369 6.04 2.03 -6.24
N THR A 370 5.28 1.92 -7.32
CA THR A 370 5.65 1.11 -8.49
C THR A 370 6.91 1.63 -9.17
N MET A 371 6.98 2.94 -9.38
CA MET A 371 8.14 3.56 -10.05
C MET A 371 9.39 3.46 -9.20
N ALA A 372 9.31 3.79 -7.90
CA ALA A 372 10.45 3.73 -7.02
C ALA A 372 10.94 2.28 -6.86
N ALA A 373 10.04 1.32 -6.67
CA ALA A 373 10.39 -0.10 -6.62
C ALA A 373 11.03 -0.58 -7.92
N GLY A 374 10.50 -0.16 -9.08
CA GLY A 374 11.05 -0.48 -10.39
C GLY A 374 12.47 0.05 -10.58
N ILE A 375 12.71 1.30 -10.20
CA ILE A 375 14.04 1.92 -10.25
C ILE A 375 15.01 1.18 -9.32
N MET A 376 14.61 0.94 -8.06
CA MET A 376 15.47 0.25 -7.08
C MET A 376 15.75 -1.20 -7.50
N ALA A 377 14.76 -1.93 -7.99
CA ALA A 377 14.95 -3.31 -8.45
C ALA A 377 15.86 -3.44 -9.68
N ALA A 378 15.98 -2.39 -10.50
CA ALA A 378 16.90 -2.34 -11.64
C ALA A 378 18.35 -2.01 -11.24
N MET A 379 18.59 -1.62 -9.98
CA MET A 379 19.95 -1.29 -9.50
C MET A 379 20.77 -2.55 -9.22
N PRO A 380 22.06 -2.58 -9.62
CA PRO A 380 22.94 -3.69 -9.30
C PRO A 380 23.10 -3.87 -7.80
N GLY A 381 23.31 -5.10 -7.38
CA GLY A 381 23.51 -5.45 -5.97
C GLY A 381 22.23 -5.44 -5.12
N VAL A 382 21.15 -4.81 -5.57
CA VAL A 382 19.90 -4.83 -4.80
C VAL A 382 19.34 -6.25 -4.67
N ALA A 383 19.40 -7.05 -5.72
CA ALA A 383 18.94 -8.45 -5.67
C ALA A 383 19.81 -9.36 -4.78
N GLU A 384 21.01 -8.91 -4.42
CA GLU A 384 21.96 -9.67 -3.58
C GLU A 384 21.86 -9.28 -2.09
N LEU A 385 21.05 -8.26 -1.76
CA LEU A 385 20.83 -7.81 -0.38
C LEU A 385 20.06 -8.87 0.42
N SER A 386 20.26 -8.86 1.74
CA SER A 386 19.53 -9.76 2.63
C SER A 386 18.01 -9.54 2.51
N PRO A 387 17.19 -10.58 2.71
CA PRO A 387 15.73 -10.43 2.68
C PRO A 387 15.19 -9.40 3.68
N VAL A 388 15.86 -9.25 4.83
CA VAL A 388 15.50 -8.26 5.86
C VAL A 388 15.84 -6.84 5.40
N TYR A 389 16.98 -6.64 4.74
CA TYR A 389 17.34 -5.36 4.15
C TYR A 389 16.37 -4.96 3.04
N LEU A 390 15.98 -5.89 2.19
CA LEU A 390 14.98 -5.65 1.15
C LEU A 390 13.62 -5.29 1.74
N ALA A 391 13.19 -5.94 2.83
CA ALA A 391 11.97 -5.58 3.55
C ALA A 391 12.05 -4.17 4.17
N ALA A 392 13.22 -3.78 4.69
CA ALA A 392 13.47 -2.42 5.15
C ALA A 392 13.37 -1.39 4.00
N MET A 393 13.88 -1.75 2.82
CA MET A 393 13.75 -0.93 1.61
C MET A 393 12.29 -0.81 1.15
N VAL A 394 11.48 -1.89 1.24
CA VAL A 394 10.03 -1.83 0.99
C VAL A 394 9.37 -0.81 1.91
N CYS A 395 9.70 -0.82 3.21
CA CYS A 395 9.17 0.16 4.17
C CYS A 395 9.56 1.59 3.81
N ALA A 396 10.79 1.81 3.34
CA ALA A 396 11.25 3.13 2.92
C ALA A 396 10.54 3.61 1.64
N ILE A 397 10.39 2.76 0.63
CA ILE A 397 9.67 3.09 -0.61
C ILE A 397 8.22 3.43 -0.30
N ASN A 398 7.54 2.57 0.45
CA ASN A 398 6.13 2.78 0.81
C ASN A 398 5.95 4.01 1.70
N GLY A 399 6.91 4.26 2.62
CA GLY A 399 6.96 5.48 3.41
C GLY A 399 7.10 6.73 2.54
N GLY A 400 8.03 6.74 1.59
CA GLY A 400 8.21 7.84 0.65
C GLY A 400 6.98 8.07 -0.24
N ALA A 401 6.37 6.99 -0.72
CA ALA A 401 5.15 7.02 -1.53
C ALA A 401 3.89 7.45 -0.75
N THR A 402 3.93 7.38 0.57
CA THR A 402 2.87 7.86 1.46
C THR A 402 3.10 9.33 1.84
N ALA A 403 4.34 9.73 2.07
CA ALA A 403 4.70 11.08 2.47
C ALA A 403 4.25 12.16 1.47
N PHE A 404 4.09 13.37 1.97
CA PHE A 404 3.83 14.57 1.15
C PHE A 404 2.57 14.52 0.27
N SER A 405 1.53 13.78 0.70
CA SER A 405 0.21 13.86 0.08
C SER A 405 -0.33 15.29 0.18
N HIS A 406 -0.63 15.93 -0.96
CA HIS A 406 -1.10 17.32 -1.02
C HIS A 406 -2.16 17.50 -2.12
N VAL A 407 -2.35 18.70 -2.62
CA VAL A 407 -3.40 19.06 -3.59
C VAL A 407 -3.39 18.28 -4.92
N ASN A 408 -2.36 17.52 -5.20
CA ASN A 408 -2.28 16.62 -6.36
C ASN A 408 -2.84 15.20 -6.10
N ASP A 409 -3.24 14.91 -4.86
CA ASP A 409 -3.68 13.58 -4.40
C ASP A 409 -5.20 13.51 -4.20
N SER A 410 -5.84 12.44 -4.67
CA SER A 410 -7.26 12.17 -4.45
C SER A 410 -7.62 12.01 -2.96
N GLY A 411 -6.73 11.38 -2.18
CA GLY A 411 -6.91 11.21 -0.73
C GLY A 411 -6.96 12.54 0.01
N PHE A 412 -6.14 13.52 -0.40
CA PHE A 412 -6.17 14.88 0.14
C PHE A 412 -7.55 15.53 -0.04
N TRP A 413 -8.11 15.46 -1.23
CA TRP A 413 -9.43 16.04 -1.54
C TRP A 413 -10.57 15.25 -0.91
N LEU A 414 -10.47 13.92 -0.86
CA LEU A 414 -11.44 13.07 -0.18
C LEU A 414 -11.58 13.46 1.29
N VAL A 415 -10.46 13.53 2.01
CA VAL A 415 -10.44 13.86 3.43
C VAL A 415 -10.87 15.31 3.67
N GLY A 416 -10.36 16.24 2.85
CA GLY A 416 -10.77 17.66 2.92
C GLY A 416 -12.28 17.84 2.72
N SER A 417 -12.86 17.16 1.74
CA SER A 417 -14.30 17.23 1.44
C SER A 417 -15.15 16.58 2.52
N LEU A 418 -14.78 15.39 3.01
CA LEU A 418 -15.54 14.68 4.06
C LEU A 418 -15.55 15.42 5.40
N LEU A 419 -14.49 16.19 5.69
CA LEU A 419 -14.35 16.99 6.91
C LEU A 419 -14.75 18.45 6.72
N GLU A 420 -15.19 18.84 5.51
CA GLU A 420 -15.47 20.23 5.14
C GLU A 420 -14.31 21.19 5.50
N MET A 421 -13.06 20.71 5.30
CA MET A 421 -11.85 21.48 5.55
C MET A 421 -11.36 22.21 4.30
N ASP A 422 -10.83 23.43 4.48
CA ASP A 422 -10.08 24.12 3.44
C ASP A 422 -8.72 23.44 3.17
N GLU A 423 -8.05 23.82 2.08
CA GLU A 423 -6.76 23.26 1.69
C GLU A 423 -5.69 23.47 2.78
N LYS A 424 -5.74 24.59 3.46
CA LYS A 424 -4.77 24.95 4.52
C LYS A 424 -4.94 24.07 5.76
N MET A 425 -6.16 23.77 6.17
CA MET A 425 -6.44 22.84 7.26
C MET A 425 -6.07 21.41 6.87
N THR A 426 -6.38 21.00 5.64
CA THR A 426 -6.05 19.68 5.12
C THR A 426 -4.54 19.48 5.03
N LEU A 427 -3.77 20.47 4.54
CA LEU A 427 -2.30 20.43 4.54
C LEU A 427 -1.72 20.30 5.95
N LYS A 428 -2.29 21.03 6.93
CA LYS A 428 -1.80 20.99 8.31
C LYS A 428 -2.17 19.72 9.07
N SER A 429 -3.24 19.03 8.70
CA SER A 429 -3.72 17.83 9.39
C SER A 429 -3.34 16.55 8.64
N TRP A 430 -3.91 16.35 7.47
CA TRP A 430 -3.75 15.17 6.62
C TRP A 430 -2.32 15.03 6.07
N THR A 431 -1.81 16.05 5.35
CA THR A 431 -0.48 15.98 4.74
C THR A 431 0.62 15.75 5.77
N MET A 432 0.50 16.40 6.93
CA MET A 432 1.47 16.17 8.01
C MET A 432 1.35 14.77 8.60
N MET A 433 0.14 14.22 8.74
CA MET A 433 -0.08 12.84 9.19
C MET A 433 0.58 11.85 8.23
N GLU A 434 0.31 11.96 6.92
CA GLU A 434 0.92 11.13 5.87
C GLU A 434 2.45 11.26 5.86
N THR A 435 2.97 12.48 6.05
CA THR A 435 4.41 12.73 6.12
C THR A 435 5.04 12.05 7.35
N ILE A 436 4.37 12.06 8.50
CA ILE A 436 4.85 11.36 9.71
C ILE A 436 4.83 9.85 9.47
N VAL A 437 3.81 9.29 8.83
CA VAL A 437 3.79 7.86 8.41
C VAL A 437 5.02 7.56 7.56
N GLY A 438 5.27 8.38 6.55
CA GLY A 438 6.39 8.20 5.64
C GLY A 438 7.75 8.28 6.32
N ILE A 439 7.97 9.31 7.15
CA ILE A 439 9.23 9.46 7.90
C ILE A 439 9.43 8.31 8.88
N THR A 440 8.36 7.82 9.53
CA THR A 440 8.46 6.66 10.42
C THR A 440 8.89 5.41 9.64
N GLY A 441 8.32 5.19 8.44
CA GLY A 441 8.74 4.11 7.54
C GLY A 441 10.22 4.21 7.17
N LEU A 442 10.72 5.41 6.85
CA LEU A 442 12.13 5.66 6.58
C LEU A 442 13.01 5.37 7.80
N VAL A 443 12.69 5.94 8.95
CA VAL A 443 13.50 5.78 10.17
C VAL A 443 13.58 4.31 10.58
N CYS A 444 12.44 3.59 10.58
CA CYS A 444 12.42 2.17 10.84
C CYS A 444 13.21 1.39 9.79
N GLY A 445 13.05 1.72 8.50
CA GLY A 445 13.81 1.11 7.42
C GLY A 445 15.32 1.29 7.59
N VAL A 446 15.79 2.50 7.92
CA VAL A 446 17.20 2.77 8.20
C VAL A 446 17.67 1.97 9.41
N VAL A 447 16.92 1.98 10.52
CA VAL A 447 17.31 1.22 11.71
C VAL A 447 17.41 -0.27 11.42
N ILE A 448 16.41 -0.86 10.74
CA ILE A 448 16.43 -2.28 10.39
C ILE A 448 17.60 -2.60 9.46
N SER A 449 17.90 -1.74 8.49
CA SER A 449 19.01 -1.97 7.54
C SER A 449 20.40 -1.97 8.18
N LEU A 450 20.56 -1.41 9.40
CA LEU A 450 21.83 -1.46 10.14
C LEU A 450 22.11 -2.82 10.80
N PHE A 451 21.07 -3.67 10.94
CA PHE A 451 21.15 -4.99 11.56
C PHE A 451 20.92 -6.14 10.57
N ALA A 452 20.73 -5.81 9.29
CA ALA A 452 20.34 -6.76 8.24
C ALA A 452 21.50 -7.27 7.37
#